data_6ca16f6173c47bc8b486d3529ab66a42
#
_entry.id   6ca16f6173c47bc8b486d3529ab66a42
#
_cell.length_a   1.000
_cell.length_b   1.000
_cell.length_c   1.000
_cell.angle_alpha   90.00
_cell.angle_beta   90.00
_cell.angle_gamma   90.00
#
_symmetry.space_group_name_H-M   'P 1'
#
loop_
_entity.id
_entity.type
_entity.pdbx_description
1 polymer ?
#
loop_
_entity_poly.entity_id
_entity_poly.type
_entity_poly.pdbx_seq_one_letter_code
_entity_poly.pdbx_strand_id
1 'polypeptide(L)'
;ALLQKALWSNLPLVVVVAVNLVVSFWVLPRMDVAFLQEPQWGKTTLAGVGGVWSVVVALAVAIVLVIVLNWSRLTNLRDSMDAGANASALPALSVASLVGFGGVVAALPAFAMVKAWVLGIEGGPLVSLAVSTNVLAALTGSASGGLTIALEALGSTYMQLAYELGIDPSLMHRVAVIGAGTLDSLPHNGAVVTLLAVCGSTHRKSYFDIVVVGIIGPILALVAVIVLGTAFGSF
;
A
#
# COMPACT_ATOMS: atom_id res chain seq x y z
N ALA A 1 8.87 33.89 -6.58
CA ALA A 1 9.64 33.00 -7.48
C ALA A 1 9.79 31.57 -6.94
N LEU A 2 10.20 31.35 -5.66
CA LEU A 2 10.36 30.01 -5.06
C LEU A 2 9.02 29.27 -4.92
N LEU A 3 8.00 29.94 -4.41
CA LEU A 3 6.66 29.34 -4.24
C LEU A 3 6.05 28.93 -5.61
N GLN A 4 6.24 29.75 -6.62
CA GLN A 4 5.77 29.46 -7.97
C GLN A 4 6.51 28.26 -8.59
N LYS A 5 7.82 28.14 -8.38
CA LYS A 5 8.59 26.96 -8.80
C LYS A 5 8.12 25.70 -8.07
N ALA A 6 7.88 25.78 -6.76
CA ALA A 6 7.38 24.66 -5.96
C ALA A 6 5.97 24.22 -6.41
N LEU A 7 5.07 25.15 -6.73
CA LEU A 7 3.75 24.83 -7.26
C LEU A 7 3.83 24.09 -8.60
N TRP A 8 4.68 24.56 -9.54
CA TRP A 8 4.83 23.90 -10.84
C TRP A 8 5.47 22.51 -10.74
N SER A 9 6.42 22.31 -9.81
CA SER A 9 7.03 20.99 -9.60
C SER A 9 6.08 19.97 -8.99
N ASN A 10 5.08 20.40 -8.21
CA ASN A 10 4.08 19.51 -7.60
C ASN A 10 2.80 19.34 -8.45
N LEU A 11 2.65 20.09 -9.54
CA LEU A 11 1.46 20.02 -10.40
C LEU A 11 1.15 18.60 -10.90
N PRO A 12 2.12 17.79 -11.36
CA PRO A 12 1.84 16.42 -11.79
C PRO A 12 1.23 15.56 -10.68
N LEU A 13 1.69 15.72 -9.44
CA LEU A 13 1.16 15.00 -8.29
C LEU A 13 -0.31 15.39 -8.00
N VAL A 14 -0.61 16.69 -8.03
CA VAL A 14 -1.99 17.19 -7.86
C VAL A 14 -2.88 16.65 -8.97
N VAL A 15 -2.40 16.60 -10.22
CA VAL A 15 -3.15 16.04 -11.35
C VAL A 15 -3.40 14.55 -11.18
N VAL A 16 -2.43 13.78 -10.71
CA VAL A 16 -2.66 12.35 -10.40
C VAL A 16 -3.81 12.18 -9.42
N VAL A 17 -3.80 12.93 -8.31
CA VAL A 17 -4.86 12.84 -7.29
C VAL A 17 -6.21 13.26 -7.88
N ALA A 18 -6.26 14.40 -8.58
CA ALA A 18 -7.50 14.92 -9.15
C ALA A 18 -8.11 13.98 -10.22
N VAL A 19 -7.27 13.49 -11.14
CA VAL A 19 -7.72 12.55 -12.18
C VAL A 19 -8.14 11.23 -11.58
N ASN A 20 -7.41 10.71 -10.61
CA ASN A 20 -7.78 9.48 -9.90
C ASN A 20 -9.18 9.62 -9.27
N LEU A 21 -9.43 10.72 -8.55
CA LEU A 21 -10.75 10.99 -7.96
C LEU A 21 -11.85 11.09 -9.01
N VAL A 22 -11.62 11.85 -10.08
CA VAL A 22 -12.60 11.99 -11.16
C VAL A 22 -12.89 10.65 -11.82
N VAL A 23 -11.87 9.87 -12.15
CA VAL A 23 -12.06 8.56 -12.77
C VAL A 23 -12.78 7.60 -11.83
N SER A 24 -12.38 7.53 -10.56
CA SER A 24 -12.97 6.61 -9.59
C SER A 24 -14.44 6.91 -9.28
N PHE A 25 -14.78 8.20 -9.11
CA PHE A 25 -16.12 8.56 -8.65
C PHE A 25 -17.09 8.96 -9.75
N TRP A 26 -16.58 9.39 -10.91
CA TRP A 26 -17.43 9.94 -11.97
C TRP A 26 -17.38 9.14 -13.27
N VAL A 27 -16.23 8.62 -13.66
CA VAL A 27 -16.08 7.91 -14.94
C VAL A 27 -16.44 6.44 -14.77
N LEU A 28 -15.73 5.71 -13.92
CA LEU A 28 -15.89 4.26 -13.76
C LEU A 28 -17.31 3.83 -13.37
N PRO A 29 -18.04 4.51 -12.45
CA PRO A 29 -19.39 4.12 -12.11
C PRO A 29 -20.43 4.30 -13.24
N ARG A 30 -20.08 5.07 -14.29
CA ARG A 30 -20.95 5.32 -15.44
C ARG A 30 -20.65 4.43 -16.64
N MET A 31 -19.56 3.67 -16.58
CA MET A 31 -19.19 2.73 -17.63
C MET A 31 -19.99 1.44 -17.51
N ASP A 32 -20.44 0.90 -18.64
CA ASP A 32 -20.94 -0.47 -18.68
C ASP A 32 -19.76 -1.43 -18.57
N VAL A 33 -19.69 -2.13 -17.47
CA VAL A 33 -18.60 -3.06 -17.11
C VAL A 33 -19.09 -4.50 -16.96
N ALA A 34 -20.27 -4.82 -17.48
CA ALA A 34 -20.87 -6.16 -17.39
C ALA A 34 -19.93 -7.24 -17.98
N PHE A 35 -19.16 -6.87 -19.00
CA PHE A 35 -18.18 -7.77 -19.64
C PHE A 35 -17.10 -8.29 -18.68
N LEU A 36 -16.78 -7.59 -17.58
CA LEU A 36 -15.77 -8.04 -16.60
C LEU A 36 -16.16 -9.35 -15.92
N GLN A 37 -17.43 -9.71 -15.90
CA GLN A 37 -17.92 -10.95 -15.32
C GLN A 37 -17.76 -12.15 -16.25
N GLU A 38 -17.40 -11.94 -17.51
CA GLU A 38 -17.15 -13.03 -18.44
C GLU A 38 -15.87 -13.81 -18.09
N PRO A 39 -15.84 -15.15 -18.34
CA PRO A 39 -14.68 -15.99 -18.01
C PRO A 39 -13.35 -15.52 -18.63
N GLN A 40 -13.39 -14.96 -19.83
CA GLN A 40 -12.21 -14.46 -20.53
C GLN A 40 -11.57 -13.25 -19.85
N TRP A 41 -12.32 -12.51 -19.00
CA TRP A 41 -11.82 -11.37 -18.23
C TRP A 41 -11.59 -11.70 -16.75
N GLY A 42 -11.55 -12.99 -16.40
CA GLY A 42 -11.24 -13.46 -15.06
C GLY A 42 -12.38 -13.35 -14.05
N LYS A 43 -13.64 -13.16 -14.51
CA LYS A 43 -14.84 -13.04 -13.64
C LYS A 43 -14.65 -12.02 -12.52
N THR A 44 -14.09 -10.87 -12.86
CA THR A 44 -13.83 -9.79 -11.89
C THR A 44 -14.97 -8.78 -11.83
N THR A 45 -14.89 -7.86 -10.88
CA THR A 45 -15.87 -6.79 -10.70
C THR A 45 -15.19 -5.42 -10.76
N LEU A 46 -15.97 -4.37 -11.04
CA LEU A 46 -15.45 -3.01 -11.00
C LEU A 46 -14.84 -2.66 -9.64
N ALA A 47 -15.42 -3.15 -8.54
CA ALA A 47 -14.87 -2.94 -7.20
C ALA A 47 -13.46 -3.55 -7.04
N GLY A 48 -13.20 -4.68 -7.69
CA GLY A 48 -11.90 -5.36 -7.63
C GLY A 48 -10.81 -4.69 -8.47
N VAL A 49 -11.15 -4.07 -9.60
CA VAL A 49 -10.15 -3.54 -10.55
C VAL A 49 -10.18 -2.02 -10.73
N GLY A 50 -11.27 -1.37 -10.33
CA GLY A 50 -11.49 0.06 -10.57
C GLY A 50 -10.41 0.95 -9.97
N GLY A 51 -9.93 0.62 -8.76
CA GLY A 51 -8.83 1.35 -8.11
C GLY A 51 -7.53 1.32 -8.91
N VAL A 52 -7.18 0.17 -9.48
CA VAL A 52 -5.99 0.03 -10.32
C VAL A 52 -6.15 0.83 -11.62
N TRP A 53 -7.29 0.70 -12.30
CA TRP A 53 -7.53 1.42 -13.54
C TRP A 53 -7.56 2.93 -13.38
N SER A 54 -8.15 3.43 -12.29
CA SER A 54 -8.16 4.88 -12.03
C SER A 54 -6.74 5.43 -11.82
N VAL A 55 -5.87 4.69 -11.13
CA VAL A 55 -4.46 5.06 -10.96
C VAL A 55 -3.70 5.01 -12.28
N VAL A 56 -3.91 3.97 -13.11
CA VAL A 56 -3.26 3.85 -14.42
C VAL A 56 -3.61 5.04 -15.31
N VAL A 57 -4.89 5.41 -15.40
CA VAL A 57 -5.33 6.58 -16.18
C VAL A 57 -4.73 7.87 -15.61
N ALA A 58 -4.75 8.03 -14.30
CA ALA A 58 -4.20 9.22 -13.64
C ALA A 58 -2.70 9.40 -13.92
N LEU A 59 -1.92 8.30 -13.83
CA LEU A 59 -0.49 8.31 -14.13
C LEU A 59 -0.23 8.57 -15.61
N ALA A 60 -1.00 7.98 -16.53
CA ALA A 60 -0.87 8.25 -17.95
C ALA A 60 -1.10 9.73 -18.29
N VAL A 61 -2.15 10.34 -17.72
CA VAL A 61 -2.41 11.78 -17.86
C VAL A 61 -1.28 12.62 -17.29
N ALA A 62 -0.76 12.26 -16.13
CA ALA A 62 0.36 12.98 -15.52
C ALA A 62 1.65 12.87 -16.33
N ILE A 63 1.93 11.72 -16.94
CA ILE A 63 3.08 11.54 -17.85
C ILE A 63 2.94 12.46 -19.05
N VAL A 64 1.78 12.48 -19.69
CA VAL A 64 1.51 13.38 -20.82
C VAL A 64 1.68 14.84 -20.40
N LEU A 65 1.14 15.22 -19.24
CA LEU A 65 1.29 16.57 -18.70
C LEU A 65 2.77 16.95 -18.49
N VAL A 66 3.56 16.05 -17.87
CA VAL A 66 5.00 16.29 -17.65
C VAL A 66 5.74 16.48 -18.97
N ILE A 67 5.43 15.65 -19.97
CA ILE A 67 6.02 15.78 -21.32
C ILE A 67 5.67 17.13 -21.93
N VAL A 68 4.38 17.52 -21.92
CA VAL A 68 3.92 18.78 -22.51
C VAL A 68 4.55 19.99 -21.81
N LEU A 69 4.55 20.01 -20.48
CA LEU A 69 5.10 21.12 -19.69
C LEU A 69 6.63 21.28 -19.82
N ASN A 70 7.32 20.20 -20.12
CA ASN A 70 8.77 20.20 -20.21
C ASN A 70 9.27 19.95 -21.65
N TRP A 71 8.42 20.07 -22.65
CA TRP A 71 8.75 19.76 -24.06
C TRP A 71 10.06 20.41 -24.51
N SER A 72 10.24 21.68 -24.17
CA SER A 72 11.44 22.44 -24.53
C SER A 72 12.72 22.03 -23.76
N ARG A 73 12.58 21.24 -22.69
CA ARG A 73 13.68 20.76 -21.84
C ARG A 73 14.03 19.30 -22.09
N LEU A 74 13.13 18.56 -22.73
CA LEU A 74 13.33 17.16 -23.08
C LEU A 74 14.24 17.09 -24.32
N THR A 75 15.49 16.73 -24.11
CA THR A 75 16.46 16.56 -25.22
C THR A 75 16.19 15.31 -26.03
N ASN A 76 15.74 14.23 -25.37
CA ASN A 76 15.36 12.98 -26.01
C ASN A 76 14.22 12.31 -25.23
N LEU A 77 13.00 12.39 -25.76
CA LEU A 77 11.82 11.78 -25.14
C LEU A 77 11.93 10.26 -25.08
N ARG A 78 12.47 9.64 -26.14
CA ARG A 78 12.61 8.20 -26.21
C ARG A 78 13.50 7.66 -25.11
N ASP A 79 14.67 8.25 -24.89
CA ASP A 79 15.59 7.82 -23.85
C ASP A 79 15.00 7.99 -22.44
N SER A 80 14.23 9.07 -22.23
CA SER A 80 13.51 9.29 -20.96
C SER A 80 12.43 8.24 -20.71
N MET A 81 11.68 7.87 -21.75
CA MET A 81 10.65 6.84 -21.66
C MET A 81 11.24 5.44 -21.47
N ASP A 82 12.32 5.12 -22.19
CA ASP A 82 13.06 3.87 -22.08
C ASP A 82 13.65 3.71 -20.67
N ALA A 83 14.25 4.78 -20.11
CA ALA A 83 14.75 4.78 -18.74
C ALA A 83 13.62 4.51 -17.71
N GLY A 84 12.46 5.16 -17.88
CA GLY A 84 11.30 4.95 -17.03
C GLY A 84 10.75 3.52 -17.13
N ALA A 85 10.64 2.97 -18.34
CA ALA A 85 10.19 1.60 -18.57
C ALA A 85 11.15 0.58 -17.93
N ASN A 86 12.44 0.76 -18.12
CA ASN A 86 13.47 -0.11 -17.50
C ASN A 86 13.43 -0.02 -15.97
N ALA A 87 13.24 1.17 -15.40
CA ALA A 87 13.14 1.35 -13.95
C ALA A 87 11.89 0.69 -13.36
N SER A 88 10.84 0.46 -14.14
CA SER A 88 9.60 -0.19 -13.68
C SER A 88 9.72 -1.71 -13.57
N ALA A 89 10.68 -2.34 -14.25
CA ALA A 89 10.81 -3.79 -14.30
C ALA A 89 11.11 -4.40 -12.91
N LEU A 90 12.04 -3.80 -12.16
CA LEU A 90 12.40 -4.30 -10.83
C LEU A 90 11.25 -4.20 -9.82
N PRO A 91 10.53 -3.08 -9.69
CA PRO A 91 9.32 -3.01 -8.85
C PRO A 91 8.25 -4.04 -9.23
N ALA A 92 7.99 -4.23 -10.53
CA ALA A 92 7.00 -5.22 -10.99
C ALA A 92 7.39 -6.64 -10.60
N LEU A 93 8.65 -7.04 -10.83
CA LEU A 93 9.17 -8.35 -10.42
C LEU A 93 9.16 -8.52 -8.89
N SER A 94 9.48 -7.45 -8.15
CA SER A 94 9.46 -7.47 -6.69
C SER A 94 8.05 -7.75 -6.15
N VAL A 95 7.03 -7.07 -6.67
CA VAL A 95 5.63 -7.30 -6.27
C VAL A 95 5.19 -8.71 -6.64
N ALA A 96 5.47 -9.17 -7.86
CA ALA A 96 5.13 -10.53 -8.30
C ALA A 96 5.80 -11.60 -7.42
N SER A 97 7.06 -11.39 -7.04
CA SER A 97 7.81 -12.29 -6.16
C SER A 97 7.23 -12.32 -4.74
N LEU A 98 6.82 -11.15 -4.20
CA LEU A 98 6.19 -11.06 -2.87
C LEU A 98 4.84 -11.78 -2.83
N VAL A 99 4.00 -11.59 -3.84
CA VAL A 99 2.71 -12.29 -3.95
C VAL A 99 2.92 -13.79 -4.06
N GLY A 100 3.83 -14.22 -4.94
CA GLY A 100 4.18 -15.64 -5.09
C GLY A 100 4.73 -16.25 -3.80
N PHE A 101 5.63 -15.55 -3.11
CA PHE A 101 6.16 -15.98 -1.82
C PHE A 101 5.06 -16.08 -0.75
N GLY A 102 4.16 -15.10 -0.67
CA GLY A 102 3.02 -15.13 0.24
C GLY A 102 2.12 -16.35 0.01
N GLY A 103 1.83 -16.67 -1.26
CA GLY A 103 1.07 -17.87 -1.63
C GLY A 103 1.77 -19.17 -1.23
N VAL A 104 3.09 -19.28 -1.41
CA VAL A 104 3.87 -20.44 -0.95
C VAL A 104 3.82 -20.56 0.57
N VAL A 105 4.04 -19.46 1.30
CA VAL A 105 3.98 -19.46 2.78
C VAL A 105 2.60 -19.90 3.28
N ALA A 106 1.54 -19.39 2.67
CA ALA A 106 0.16 -19.77 3.03
C ALA A 106 -0.15 -21.26 2.79
N ALA A 107 0.52 -21.89 1.83
CA ALA A 107 0.36 -23.32 1.51
C ALA A 107 1.16 -24.23 2.46
N LEU A 108 2.10 -23.72 3.25
CA LEU A 108 2.88 -24.54 4.17
C LEU A 108 2.04 -25.03 5.36
N PRO A 109 2.15 -26.33 5.73
CA PRO A 109 1.44 -26.85 6.92
C PRO A 109 1.77 -26.10 8.21
N ALA A 110 3.00 -25.62 8.38
CA ALA A 110 3.44 -24.80 9.51
C ALA A 110 2.67 -23.48 9.60
N PHE A 111 2.13 -22.97 8.49
CA PHE A 111 1.35 -21.73 8.50
C PHE A 111 0.01 -21.88 9.23
N ALA A 112 -0.54 -23.09 9.30
CA ALA A 112 -1.75 -23.35 10.11
C ALA A 112 -1.53 -23.04 11.59
N MET A 113 -0.32 -23.28 12.12
CA MET A 113 0.06 -22.91 13.49
C MET A 113 0.13 -21.40 13.67
N VAL A 114 0.74 -20.70 12.71
CA VAL A 114 0.80 -19.22 12.71
C VAL A 114 -0.60 -18.63 12.65
N LYS A 115 -1.46 -19.16 11.77
CA LYS A 115 -2.85 -18.74 11.64
C LYS A 115 -3.62 -18.96 12.95
N ALA A 116 -3.51 -20.11 13.56
CA ALA A 116 -4.17 -20.42 14.83
C ALA A 116 -3.68 -19.49 15.96
N TRP A 117 -2.36 -19.25 16.03
CA TRP A 117 -1.78 -18.32 17.00
C TRP A 117 -2.29 -16.88 16.83
N VAL A 118 -2.26 -16.37 15.60
CA VAL A 118 -2.68 -15.00 15.29
C VAL A 118 -4.18 -14.81 15.57
N LEU A 119 -5.03 -15.77 15.16
CA LEU A 119 -6.47 -15.69 15.37
C LEU A 119 -6.87 -15.91 16.84
N GLY A 120 -6.00 -16.53 17.64
CA GLY A 120 -6.16 -16.69 19.07
C GLY A 120 -5.72 -15.50 19.91
N ILE A 121 -5.21 -14.41 19.29
CA ILE A 121 -4.82 -13.19 20.02
C ILE A 121 -6.08 -12.55 20.61
N GLU A 122 -6.03 -12.35 21.93
CA GLU A 122 -7.11 -11.65 22.65
C GLU A 122 -7.22 -10.19 22.19
N GLY A 123 -8.45 -9.64 22.19
CA GLY A 123 -8.72 -8.27 21.75
C GLY A 123 -9.49 -8.18 20.42
N GLY A 124 -9.84 -9.33 19.84
CA GLY A 124 -10.68 -9.40 18.64
C GLY A 124 -9.95 -9.24 17.32
N PRO A 125 -10.67 -9.29 16.18
CA PRO A 125 -10.07 -9.34 14.84
C PRO A 125 -9.23 -8.12 14.48
N LEU A 126 -9.56 -6.93 14.98
CA LEU A 126 -8.79 -5.70 14.71
C LEU A 126 -7.38 -5.77 15.34
N VAL A 127 -7.30 -6.24 16.59
CA VAL A 127 -6.01 -6.40 17.29
C VAL A 127 -5.20 -7.52 16.64
N SER A 128 -5.83 -8.65 16.37
CA SER A 128 -5.21 -9.78 15.69
C SER A 128 -4.66 -9.39 14.30
N LEU A 129 -5.42 -8.66 13.50
CA LEU A 129 -4.98 -8.14 12.21
C LEU A 129 -3.81 -7.16 12.35
N ALA A 130 -3.89 -6.24 13.31
CA ALA A 130 -2.82 -5.30 13.60
C ALA A 130 -1.50 -6.02 13.94
N VAL A 131 -1.56 -7.01 14.83
CA VAL A 131 -0.37 -7.79 15.21
C VAL A 131 0.18 -8.58 14.02
N SER A 132 -0.69 -9.21 13.23
CA SER A 132 -0.29 -9.98 12.05
C SER A 132 0.48 -9.12 11.05
N THR A 133 -0.06 -7.99 10.68
CA THR A 133 0.55 -7.07 9.71
C THR A 133 1.84 -6.47 10.25
N ASN A 134 1.88 -6.11 11.54
CA ASN A 134 3.09 -5.62 12.20
C ASN A 134 4.22 -6.66 12.19
N VAL A 135 3.93 -7.89 12.61
CA VAL A 135 4.95 -8.96 12.68
C VAL A 135 5.49 -9.29 11.30
N LEU A 136 4.62 -9.41 10.30
CA LEU A 136 5.04 -9.73 8.94
C LEU A 136 5.81 -8.58 8.29
N ALA A 137 5.42 -7.33 8.53
CA ALA A 137 6.18 -6.17 8.09
C ALA A 137 7.56 -6.09 8.76
N ALA A 138 7.63 -6.38 10.06
CA ALA A 138 8.90 -6.46 10.79
C ALA A 138 9.83 -7.53 10.23
N LEU A 139 9.32 -8.73 9.97
CA LEU A 139 10.11 -9.85 9.45
C LEU A 139 10.62 -9.59 8.02
N THR A 140 9.80 -8.98 7.19
CA THR A 140 10.17 -8.69 5.80
C THR A 140 10.97 -7.40 5.63
N GLY A 141 10.97 -6.53 6.64
CA GLY A 141 11.53 -5.18 6.54
C GLY A 141 10.84 -4.33 5.47
N SER A 142 9.54 -4.56 5.24
CA SER A 142 8.75 -3.89 4.21
C SER A 142 7.27 -3.84 4.57
N ALA A 143 6.67 -2.66 4.65
CA ALA A 143 5.24 -2.49 4.87
C ALA A 143 4.41 -3.20 3.79
N SER A 144 4.71 -2.94 2.52
CA SER A 144 4.00 -3.54 1.40
C SER A 144 4.19 -5.05 1.31
N GLY A 145 5.41 -5.53 1.56
CA GLY A 145 5.72 -6.97 1.56
C GLY A 145 4.98 -7.70 2.67
N GLY A 146 5.08 -7.19 3.90
CA GLY A 146 4.39 -7.78 5.05
C GLY A 146 2.88 -7.75 4.93
N LEU A 147 2.33 -6.63 4.44
CA LEU A 147 0.88 -6.50 4.19
C LEU A 147 0.39 -7.49 3.12
N THR A 148 1.12 -7.60 2.00
CA THR A 148 0.76 -8.54 0.94
C THR A 148 0.72 -9.97 1.46
N ILE A 149 1.76 -10.42 2.17
CA ILE A 149 1.81 -11.76 2.76
C ILE A 149 0.66 -11.96 3.77
N ALA A 150 0.40 -10.98 4.63
CA ALA A 150 -0.69 -11.05 5.61
C ALA A 150 -2.06 -11.21 4.92
N LEU A 151 -2.33 -10.41 3.90
CA LEU A 151 -3.62 -10.43 3.21
C LEU A 151 -3.81 -11.67 2.32
N GLU A 152 -2.77 -12.13 1.63
CA GLU A 152 -2.82 -13.37 0.87
C GLU A 152 -3.10 -14.58 1.77
N ALA A 153 -2.46 -14.64 2.93
CA ALA A 153 -2.56 -15.77 3.82
C ALA A 153 -3.80 -15.76 4.73
N LEU A 154 -4.22 -14.58 5.18
CA LEU A 154 -5.22 -14.41 6.23
C LEU A 154 -6.42 -13.53 5.81
N GLY A 155 -6.34 -12.84 4.67
CA GLY A 155 -7.31 -11.83 4.26
C GLY A 155 -8.73 -12.38 4.16
N SER A 156 -8.93 -13.55 3.55
CA SER A 156 -10.25 -14.21 3.46
C SER A 156 -10.83 -14.52 4.84
N THR A 157 -9.99 -14.96 5.79
CA THR A 157 -10.42 -15.26 7.17
C THR A 157 -10.82 -13.98 7.90
N TYR A 158 -10.03 -12.90 7.77
CA TYR A 158 -10.39 -11.63 8.39
C TYR A 158 -11.64 -11.00 7.79
N MET A 159 -11.85 -11.13 6.49
CA MET A 159 -13.08 -10.65 5.84
C MET A 159 -14.30 -11.43 6.33
N GLN A 160 -14.20 -12.76 6.48
CA GLN A 160 -15.28 -13.55 7.06
C GLN A 160 -15.60 -13.11 8.49
N LEU A 161 -14.59 -12.95 9.35
CA LEU A 161 -14.76 -12.46 10.72
C LEU A 161 -15.38 -11.05 10.76
N ALA A 162 -14.98 -10.18 9.81
CA ALA A 162 -15.56 -8.85 9.72
C ALA A 162 -17.07 -8.90 9.45
N TYR A 163 -17.52 -9.75 8.51
CA TYR A 163 -18.94 -9.93 8.22
C TYR A 163 -19.71 -10.58 9.39
N GLU A 164 -19.15 -11.61 10.02
CA GLU A 164 -19.78 -12.31 11.15
C GLU A 164 -19.97 -11.40 12.37
N LEU A 165 -19.02 -10.49 12.62
CA LEU A 165 -19.02 -9.59 13.78
C LEU A 165 -19.54 -8.19 13.47
N GLY A 166 -19.98 -7.93 12.23
CA GLY A 166 -20.48 -6.62 11.81
C GLY A 166 -19.42 -5.52 11.81
N ILE A 167 -18.14 -5.87 11.62
CA ILE A 167 -17.04 -4.91 11.53
C ILE A 167 -16.97 -4.40 10.08
N ASP A 168 -16.90 -3.08 9.91
CA ASP A 168 -16.76 -2.47 8.60
C ASP A 168 -15.42 -2.87 7.95
N PRO A 169 -15.42 -3.43 6.73
CA PRO A 169 -14.20 -3.74 5.99
C PRO A 169 -13.25 -2.56 5.80
N SER A 170 -13.76 -1.33 5.73
CA SER A 170 -12.91 -0.14 5.63
C SER A 170 -12.10 0.12 6.90
N LEU A 171 -12.65 -0.21 8.06
CA LEU A 171 -11.91 -0.16 9.33
C LEU A 171 -10.82 -1.25 9.38
N MET A 172 -11.14 -2.48 8.94
CA MET A 172 -10.14 -3.54 8.81
C MET A 172 -8.99 -3.12 7.89
N HIS A 173 -9.31 -2.51 6.75
CA HIS A 173 -8.30 -2.01 5.81
C HIS A 173 -7.39 -0.95 6.46
N ARG A 174 -7.95 0.02 7.19
CA ARG A 174 -7.16 1.06 7.89
C ARG A 174 -6.22 0.43 8.92
N VAL A 175 -6.72 -0.50 9.73
CA VAL A 175 -5.91 -1.20 10.73
C VAL A 175 -4.78 -1.99 10.07
N ALA A 176 -5.07 -2.70 8.98
CA ALA A 176 -4.07 -3.46 8.24
C ALA A 176 -2.95 -2.58 7.67
N VAL A 177 -3.31 -1.45 7.04
CA VAL A 177 -2.35 -0.52 6.42
C VAL A 177 -1.50 0.17 7.47
N ILE A 178 -2.11 0.70 8.54
CA ILE A 178 -1.36 1.36 9.61
C ILE A 178 -0.48 0.33 10.33
N GLY A 179 -1.01 -0.87 10.63
CA GLY A 179 -0.26 -1.95 11.24
C GLY A 179 0.98 -2.34 10.44
N ALA A 180 0.86 -2.49 9.14
CA ALA A 180 2.02 -2.79 8.29
C ALA A 180 3.06 -1.66 8.27
N GLY A 181 2.63 -0.40 8.39
CA GLY A 181 3.51 0.77 8.37
C GLY A 181 4.17 1.11 9.70
N THR A 182 4.04 0.29 10.75
CA THR A 182 4.66 0.57 12.05
C THR A 182 6.04 -0.08 12.18
N LEU A 183 6.10 -1.41 12.25
CA LEU A 183 7.36 -2.14 12.46
C LEU A 183 8.17 -2.37 11.17
N ASP A 184 7.73 -1.84 10.05
CA ASP A 184 8.56 -1.83 8.84
C ASP A 184 9.76 -0.87 8.96
N SER A 185 9.71 0.10 9.86
CA SER A 185 10.80 1.07 10.10
C SER A 185 11.92 0.53 11.01
N LEU A 186 12.05 -0.79 11.15
CA LEU A 186 13.14 -1.42 11.89
C LEU A 186 14.52 -1.20 11.21
N PRO A 187 15.65 -1.32 11.93
CA PRO A 187 16.97 -0.92 11.44
C PRO A 187 17.41 -1.61 10.13
N HIS A 188 16.93 -2.81 9.88
CA HIS A 188 17.24 -3.60 8.69
C HIS A 188 16.38 -3.25 7.46
N ASN A 189 15.37 -2.39 7.61
CA ASN A 189 14.55 -1.97 6.49
C ASN A 189 15.38 -1.23 5.42
N GLY A 190 15.19 -1.62 4.16
CA GLY A 190 15.93 -1.03 3.04
C GLY A 190 15.68 0.47 2.88
N ALA A 191 14.46 0.96 3.16
CA ALA A 191 14.15 2.39 3.10
C ALA A 191 14.88 3.16 4.22
N VAL A 192 14.97 2.61 5.44
CA VAL A 192 15.71 3.21 6.57
C VAL A 192 17.20 3.29 6.24
N VAL A 193 17.78 2.20 5.73
CA VAL A 193 19.20 2.16 5.32
C VAL A 193 19.47 3.18 4.22
N THR A 194 18.61 3.24 3.21
CA THR A 194 18.75 4.19 2.09
C THR A 194 18.59 5.63 2.57
N LEU A 195 17.60 5.93 3.42
CA LEU A 195 17.40 7.26 3.99
C LEU A 195 18.64 7.75 4.73
N LEU A 196 19.18 6.91 5.61
CA LEU A 196 20.38 7.27 6.37
C LEU A 196 21.59 7.48 5.46
N ALA A 197 21.76 6.67 4.43
CA ALA A 197 22.85 6.82 3.46
C ALA A 197 22.73 8.12 2.68
N VAL A 198 21.54 8.45 2.16
CA VAL A 198 21.28 9.70 1.40
C VAL A 198 21.48 10.93 2.28
N CYS A 199 21.07 10.87 3.54
CA CYS A 199 21.25 11.97 4.50
C CYS A 199 22.67 12.07 5.10
N GLY A 200 23.58 11.18 4.72
CA GLY A 200 24.93 11.14 5.30
C GLY A 200 24.93 10.87 6.81
N SER A 201 23.92 10.17 7.30
CA SER A 201 23.74 9.84 8.71
C SER A 201 23.96 8.35 8.99
N THR A 202 23.88 7.98 10.25
CA THR A 202 24.06 6.58 10.69
C THR A 202 22.96 6.19 11.67
N HIS A 203 22.68 4.89 11.79
CA HIS A 203 21.74 4.37 12.78
C HIS A 203 22.03 4.92 14.19
N ARG A 204 23.29 4.98 14.60
CA ARG A 204 23.66 5.46 15.92
C ARG A 204 23.26 6.93 16.18
N LYS A 205 23.23 7.75 15.13
CA LYS A 205 22.93 9.20 15.28
C LYS A 205 21.46 9.51 15.15
N SER A 206 20.73 8.83 14.27
CA SER A 206 19.38 9.24 13.86
C SER A 206 18.33 8.16 14.02
N TYR A 207 18.70 6.93 14.41
CA TYR A 207 17.70 5.86 14.46
C TYR A 207 16.68 6.08 15.57
N PHE A 208 17.03 6.74 16.68
CA PHE A 208 16.06 7.05 17.73
C PHE A 208 14.94 7.97 17.23
N ASP A 209 15.26 8.96 16.40
CA ASP A 209 14.26 9.84 15.80
C ASP A 209 13.35 9.06 14.85
N ILE A 210 13.90 8.11 14.09
CA ILE A 210 13.12 7.20 13.24
C ILE A 210 12.19 6.33 14.09
N VAL A 211 12.63 5.81 15.24
CA VAL A 211 11.79 5.05 16.16
C VAL A 211 10.62 5.88 16.67
N VAL A 212 10.88 7.13 17.07
CA VAL A 212 9.81 8.02 17.57
C VAL A 212 8.78 8.30 16.49
N VAL A 213 9.22 8.68 15.29
CA VAL A 213 8.32 9.11 14.20
C VAL A 213 7.74 7.92 13.45
N GLY A 214 8.56 6.90 13.14
CA GLY A 214 8.18 5.78 12.28
C GLY A 214 7.60 4.57 13.02
N ILE A 215 7.80 4.45 14.33
CA ILE A 215 7.31 3.32 15.11
C ILE A 215 6.33 3.79 16.19
N ILE A 216 6.78 4.62 17.13
CA ILE A 216 5.94 5.04 18.27
C ILE A 216 4.72 5.83 17.80
N GLY A 217 4.90 6.79 16.91
CA GLY A 217 3.79 7.60 16.36
C GLY A 217 2.73 6.73 15.68
N PRO A 218 3.10 5.89 14.70
CA PRO A 218 2.14 4.98 14.05
C PRO A 218 1.51 3.95 14.99
N ILE A 219 2.22 3.42 16.00
CA ILE A 219 1.60 2.55 17.02
C ILE A 219 0.51 3.29 17.79
N LEU A 220 0.77 4.53 18.21
CA LEU A 220 -0.24 5.33 18.91
C LEU A 220 -1.45 5.61 17.99
N ALA A 221 -1.22 5.90 16.72
CA ALA A 221 -2.28 6.06 15.73
C ALA A 221 -3.08 4.75 15.53
N LEU A 222 -2.40 3.61 15.46
CA LEU A 222 -3.03 2.29 15.34
C LEU A 222 -3.92 1.98 16.54
N VAL A 223 -3.42 2.21 17.75
CA VAL A 223 -4.19 2.04 18.98
C VAL A 223 -5.42 2.97 18.99
N ALA A 224 -5.23 4.24 18.62
CA ALA A 224 -6.35 5.19 18.53
C ALA A 224 -7.42 4.74 17.53
N VAL A 225 -7.02 4.28 16.33
CA VAL A 225 -7.95 3.78 15.31
C VAL A 225 -8.70 2.53 15.78
N ILE A 226 -8.03 1.60 16.45
CA ILE A 226 -8.68 0.40 16.99
C ILE A 226 -9.68 0.78 18.09
N VAL A 227 -9.29 1.66 19.04
CA VAL A 227 -10.17 2.08 20.14
C VAL A 227 -11.37 2.86 19.61
N LEU A 228 -11.16 3.85 18.75
CA LEU A 228 -12.24 4.63 18.15
C LEU A 228 -13.13 3.77 17.26
N GLY A 229 -12.55 2.90 16.45
CA GLY A 229 -13.30 1.99 15.58
C GLY A 229 -14.13 0.97 16.38
N THR A 230 -13.62 0.51 17.51
CA THR A 230 -14.37 -0.40 18.40
C THR A 230 -15.52 0.35 19.13
N ALA A 231 -15.29 1.63 19.49
CA ALA A 231 -16.28 2.41 20.27
C ALA A 231 -17.37 3.04 19.38
N PHE A 232 -17.02 3.51 18.18
CA PHE A 232 -17.91 4.31 17.33
C PHE A 232 -18.20 3.66 15.97
N GLY A 233 -17.61 2.50 15.69
CA GLY A 233 -17.66 1.89 14.36
C GLY A 233 -16.71 2.57 13.36
N SER A 234 -16.96 2.36 12.06
CA SER A 234 -16.16 3.01 11.01
C SER A 234 -16.46 4.52 10.94
N PHE A 235 -15.45 5.32 10.90
CA PHE A 235 -15.50 6.79 10.81
C PHE A 235 -14.62 7.30 9.66
#